data_5bb66f97574a61e07ff60f705ed5a0dd
#
_entry.id   5bb66f97574a61e07ff60f705ed5a0dd
#
_cell.length_a   1.000
_cell.length_b   1.000
_cell.length_c   1.000
_cell.angle_alpha   90.00
_cell.angle_beta   90.00
_cell.angle_gamma   90.00
#
_symmetry.space_group_name_H-M   'P 1'
#
loop_
_entity.id
_entity.type
_entity.pdbx_description
1 polymer ?
#
loop_
_entity_poly.entity_id
_entity_poly.type
_entity_poly.pdbx_seq_one_letter_code
_entity_poly.pdbx_strand_id
1 'polypeptide(L)'
;MHLSTITLASLCFALRTQAIGRAIVTNQCDEPVYLWSVGGSVGEQKVITKDTSYSEVFHTDPASGGVALKISPVEGGLFKPNVSQTIFAYSLDASQVWYDMSDMFGDGFAGRTLKVTPTDLTCESITWGSGKPPAGSQVKSCGAEADVELTFCTGHWNAPNDTRICCTHCIGSHHCVAAP
;
A
#
# COMPACT_ATOMS: atom_id res chain seq x y z
N MET A 1 -51.72 6.59 -49.24
CA MET A 1 -50.39 5.96 -49.09
C MET A 1 -49.67 6.60 -47.92
N HIS A 2 -49.66 5.92 -46.78
CA HIS A 2 -48.97 6.40 -45.56
C HIS A 2 -47.61 5.68 -45.48
N LEU A 3 -46.49 6.42 -45.63
CA LEU A 3 -45.17 5.92 -45.36
C LEU A 3 -44.93 6.01 -43.86
N SER A 4 -44.84 4.85 -43.17
CA SER A 4 -44.35 4.76 -41.79
C SER A 4 -42.84 4.76 -41.81
N THR A 5 -42.25 5.82 -41.29
CA THR A 5 -40.83 5.92 -41.03
C THR A 5 -40.48 5.18 -39.71
N ILE A 6 -39.81 4.04 -39.84
CA ILE A 6 -39.27 3.29 -38.68
C ILE A 6 -37.91 3.91 -38.31
N THR A 7 -37.88 4.62 -37.17
CA THR A 7 -36.66 5.16 -36.60
C THR A 7 -35.94 4.04 -35.86
N LEU A 8 -34.81 3.58 -36.39
CA LEU A 8 -33.94 2.59 -35.76
C LEU A 8 -33.10 3.31 -34.64
N ALA A 9 -33.49 3.13 -33.39
CA ALA A 9 -32.69 3.61 -32.27
C ALA A 9 -31.48 2.69 -32.06
N SER A 10 -30.28 3.17 -32.43
CA SER A 10 -29.02 2.47 -32.23
C SER A 10 -28.64 2.58 -30.75
N LEU A 11 -28.74 1.48 -30.01
CA LEU A 11 -28.35 1.40 -28.61
C LEU A 11 -26.83 1.14 -28.57
N CYS A 12 -26.02 2.20 -28.40
CA CYS A 12 -24.59 2.07 -28.16
C CYS A 12 -24.36 1.52 -26.75
N PHE A 13 -24.09 0.23 -26.62
CA PHE A 13 -23.54 -0.34 -25.41
C PHE A 13 -22.07 0.10 -25.27
N ALA A 14 -21.80 1.07 -24.39
CA ALA A 14 -20.45 1.39 -23.96
C ALA A 14 -19.95 0.23 -23.09
N LEU A 15 -19.09 -0.62 -23.63
CA LEU A 15 -18.32 -1.59 -22.86
C LEU A 15 -17.39 -0.80 -21.92
N ARG A 16 -17.68 -0.80 -20.65
CA ARG A 16 -16.78 -0.26 -19.63
C ARG A 16 -15.66 -1.30 -19.42
N THR A 17 -14.51 -1.07 -20.03
CA THR A 17 -13.29 -1.77 -19.64
C THR A 17 -12.87 -1.19 -18.28
N GLN A 18 -13.00 -1.96 -17.22
CA GLN A 18 -12.42 -1.60 -15.93
C GLN A 18 -10.90 -1.74 -16.05
N ALA A 19 -10.18 -0.67 -15.73
CA ALA A 19 -8.72 -0.71 -15.68
C ALA A 19 -8.31 -1.51 -14.43
N ILE A 20 -7.30 -2.37 -14.58
CA ILE A 20 -6.67 -3.06 -13.44
C ILE A 20 -5.95 -2.03 -12.57
N GLY A 21 -6.12 -2.13 -11.26
CA GLY A 21 -5.47 -1.30 -10.27
C GLY A 21 -3.98 -1.61 -10.10
N ARG A 22 -3.38 -0.99 -9.10
CA ARG A 22 -1.92 -0.98 -8.89
C ARG A 22 -1.57 -1.38 -7.47
N ALA A 23 -0.44 -2.09 -7.32
CA ALA A 23 0.29 -2.15 -6.06
C ALA A 23 1.17 -0.89 -5.95
N ILE A 24 1.05 -0.16 -4.84
CA ILE A 24 1.79 1.07 -4.59
C ILE A 24 2.55 0.92 -3.27
N VAL A 25 3.79 1.38 -3.22
CA VAL A 25 4.60 1.43 -2.01
C VAL A 25 5.12 2.84 -1.83
N THR A 26 4.69 3.51 -0.76
CA THR A 26 5.05 4.90 -0.44
C THR A 26 5.91 4.94 0.82
N ASN A 27 7.01 5.66 0.75
CA ASN A 27 7.91 5.87 1.87
C ASN A 27 7.70 7.26 2.49
N GLN A 28 7.17 7.32 3.72
CA GLN A 28 7.10 8.53 4.53
C GLN A 28 8.17 8.57 5.64
N CYS A 29 9.06 7.56 5.69
CA CYS A 29 10.22 7.58 6.60
C CYS A 29 11.27 8.59 6.11
N ASP A 30 12.12 9.06 7.04
CA ASP A 30 13.23 9.97 6.71
C ASP A 30 14.33 9.25 5.90
N GLU A 31 14.54 7.95 6.17
CA GLU A 31 15.53 7.13 5.48
C GLU A 31 14.92 6.47 4.23
N PRO A 32 15.73 6.23 3.18
CA PRO A 32 15.28 5.50 2.00
C PRO A 32 14.96 4.05 2.35
N VAL A 33 14.03 3.45 1.60
CA VAL A 33 13.77 2.02 1.60
C VAL A 33 14.09 1.43 0.23
N TYR A 34 14.45 0.15 0.21
CA TYR A 34 14.91 -0.55 -0.98
C TYR A 34 13.93 -1.66 -1.30
N LEU A 35 13.39 -1.66 -2.53
CA LEU A 35 12.32 -2.54 -2.97
C LEU A 35 12.75 -3.40 -4.16
N TRP A 36 12.27 -4.64 -4.16
CA TRP A 36 12.34 -5.57 -5.28
C TRP A 36 10.94 -6.15 -5.52
N SER A 37 10.48 -6.11 -6.77
CA SER A 37 9.30 -6.87 -7.21
C SER A 37 9.76 -8.28 -7.56
N VAL A 38 9.21 -9.29 -6.90
CA VAL A 38 9.63 -10.69 -6.98
C VAL A 38 8.43 -11.56 -7.33
N GLY A 39 8.51 -12.18 -8.51
CA GLY A 39 7.61 -13.21 -8.99
C GLY A 39 8.42 -14.46 -9.33
N GLY A 40 8.27 -15.00 -10.53
CA GLY A 40 9.12 -16.07 -11.09
C GLY A 40 10.57 -15.63 -11.32
N SER A 41 10.83 -14.34 -11.26
CA SER A 41 12.17 -13.74 -11.28
C SER A 41 12.24 -12.59 -10.29
N VAL A 42 13.46 -12.16 -9.97
CA VAL A 42 13.72 -10.99 -9.11
C VAL A 42 13.92 -9.77 -10.00
N GLY A 43 13.13 -8.74 -9.79
CA GLY A 43 13.26 -7.44 -10.45
C GLY A 43 14.47 -6.65 -9.95
N GLU A 44 14.75 -5.53 -10.62
CA GLU A 44 15.80 -4.60 -10.21
C GLU A 44 15.45 -3.90 -8.89
N GLN A 45 16.50 -3.60 -8.09
CA GLN A 45 16.34 -2.76 -6.90
C GLN A 45 15.79 -1.38 -7.26
N LYS A 46 14.73 -0.98 -6.59
CA LYS A 46 14.22 0.38 -6.60
C LYS A 46 14.52 1.05 -5.26
N VAL A 47 14.91 2.32 -5.31
CA VAL A 47 15.15 3.13 -4.12
C VAL A 47 13.97 4.08 -3.98
N ILE A 48 13.28 4.00 -2.84
CA ILE A 48 12.15 4.87 -2.54
C ILE A 48 12.60 5.81 -1.43
N THR A 49 12.88 7.06 -1.80
CA THR A 49 13.26 8.11 -0.86
C THR A 49 12.03 8.65 -0.14
N LYS A 50 12.25 9.49 0.88
CA LYS A 50 11.16 10.13 1.62
C LYS A 50 10.17 10.82 0.66
N ASP A 51 8.87 10.62 0.92
CA ASP A 51 7.73 11.20 0.19
C ASP A 51 7.69 10.84 -1.30
N THR A 52 8.34 9.72 -1.68
CA THR A 52 8.23 9.15 -3.03
C THR A 52 7.60 7.77 -3.00
N SER A 53 7.17 7.28 -4.18
CA SER A 53 6.46 6.02 -4.30
C SER A 53 7.00 5.19 -5.46
N TYR A 54 6.92 3.87 -5.31
CA TYR A 54 6.98 2.88 -6.38
C TYR A 54 5.57 2.42 -6.71
N SER A 55 5.28 2.08 -7.97
CA SER A 55 4.02 1.43 -8.30
C SER A 55 4.13 0.53 -9.54
N GLU A 56 3.38 -0.58 -9.53
CA GLU A 56 3.20 -1.48 -10.68
C GLU A 56 1.72 -1.85 -10.83
N VAL A 57 1.28 -2.12 -12.06
CA VAL A 57 -0.09 -2.62 -12.31
C VAL A 57 -0.17 -4.05 -11.80
N PHE A 58 -1.26 -4.43 -11.13
CA PHE A 58 -1.46 -5.82 -10.73
C PHE A 58 -1.41 -6.74 -11.93
N HIS A 59 -0.69 -7.82 -11.77
CA HIS A 59 -0.57 -8.85 -12.80
C HIS A 59 -0.40 -10.23 -12.15
N THR A 60 -0.74 -11.26 -12.90
CA THR A 60 -0.46 -12.63 -12.51
C THR A 60 0.91 -13.02 -13.02
N ASP A 61 1.82 -13.41 -12.11
CA ASP A 61 3.08 -14.00 -12.53
C ASP A 61 2.86 -15.47 -12.89
N PRO A 62 3.22 -15.93 -14.11
CA PRO A 62 2.89 -17.27 -14.56
C PRO A 62 3.65 -18.39 -13.83
N ALA A 63 4.75 -18.07 -13.18
CA ALA A 63 5.57 -19.06 -12.47
C ALA A 63 5.20 -19.17 -10.98
N SER A 64 4.95 -18.04 -10.31
CA SER A 64 4.66 -17.98 -8.87
C SER A 64 3.17 -17.81 -8.55
N GLY A 65 2.35 -17.42 -9.52
CA GLY A 65 0.92 -17.12 -9.34
C GLY A 65 0.64 -15.76 -8.69
N GLY A 66 1.62 -15.14 -8.06
CA GLY A 66 1.52 -13.85 -7.41
C GLY A 66 2.86 -13.13 -7.39
N VAL A 67 2.87 -11.92 -6.85
CA VAL A 67 4.05 -11.06 -6.75
C VAL A 67 4.28 -10.66 -5.30
N ALA A 68 5.53 -10.68 -4.86
CA ALA A 68 5.96 -10.20 -3.57
C ALA A 68 6.84 -8.94 -3.75
N LEU A 69 6.33 -7.79 -3.33
CA LEU A 69 7.15 -6.59 -3.18
C LEU A 69 7.94 -6.73 -1.88
N LYS A 70 9.23 -7.02 -1.99
CA LYS A 70 10.13 -7.21 -0.86
C LYS A 70 10.86 -5.92 -0.56
N ILE A 71 10.70 -5.41 0.64
CA ILE A 71 11.20 -4.10 1.07
C ILE A 71 12.18 -4.29 2.23
N SER A 72 13.34 -3.66 2.14
CA SER A 72 14.37 -3.67 3.18
C SER A 72 14.80 -2.24 3.53
N PRO A 73 15.13 -1.94 4.81
CA PRO A 73 15.78 -0.69 5.17
C PRO A 73 17.27 -0.65 4.77
N VAL A 74 17.81 -1.76 4.24
CA VAL A 74 19.23 -1.90 3.90
C VAL A 74 19.41 -2.06 2.40
N GLU A 75 20.28 -1.24 1.80
CA GLU A 75 20.64 -1.35 0.38
C GLU A 75 21.19 -2.75 0.06
N GLY A 76 20.69 -3.36 -1.01
CA GLY A 76 21.04 -4.73 -1.38
C GLY A 76 20.55 -5.79 -0.39
N GLY A 77 19.63 -5.42 0.54
CA GLY A 77 19.20 -6.26 1.66
C GLY A 77 18.58 -7.60 1.24
N LEU A 78 17.95 -7.65 0.06
CA LEU A 78 17.38 -8.90 -0.48
C LEU A 78 18.43 -10.02 -0.59
N PHE A 79 19.66 -9.68 -0.91
CA PHE A 79 20.77 -10.62 -1.18
C PHE A 79 21.74 -10.76 -0.01
N LYS A 80 21.48 -10.08 1.11
CA LYS A 80 22.33 -10.17 2.31
C LYS A 80 21.72 -11.15 3.31
N PRO A 81 22.54 -12.02 3.93
CA PRO A 81 22.04 -12.99 4.90
C PRO A 81 21.48 -12.28 6.15
N ASN A 82 20.37 -12.79 6.66
CA ASN A 82 19.71 -12.33 7.90
C ASN A 82 19.33 -10.84 7.93
N VAL A 83 19.22 -10.18 6.77
CA VAL A 83 18.69 -8.81 6.69
C VAL A 83 17.18 -8.87 6.60
N SER A 84 16.52 -8.12 7.48
CA SER A 84 15.06 -8.06 7.55
C SER A 84 14.43 -7.53 6.27
N GLN A 85 13.30 -8.16 5.91
CA GLN A 85 12.48 -7.80 4.76
C GLN A 85 11.03 -7.73 5.19
N THR A 86 10.35 -6.62 4.92
CA THR A 86 8.89 -6.55 4.94
C THR A 86 8.39 -6.86 3.55
N ILE A 87 7.40 -7.72 3.46
CA ILE A 87 6.86 -8.24 2.20
C ILE A 87 5.42 -7.74 2.08
N PHE A 88 5.14 -6.99 1.02
CA PHE A 88 3.79 -6.70 0.58
C PHE A 88 3.52 -7.58 -0.65
N ALA A 89 2.75 -8.65 -0.44
CA ALA A 89 2.44 -9.59 -1.50
C ALA A 89 1.05 -9.35 -2.07
N TYR A 90 0.89 -9.64 -3.36
CA TYR A 90 -0.41 -9.66 -4.00
C TYR A 90 -0.54 -10.82 -5.00
N SER A 91 -1.78 -11.26 -5.22
CA SER A 91 -2.14 -12.13 -6.32
C SER A 91 -3.42 -11.63 -6.98
N LEU A 92 -3.42 -11.61 -8.32
CA LEU A 92 -4.58 -11.22 -9.12
C LEU A 92 -5.32 -12.48 -9.56
N ASP A 93 -6.62 -12.56 -9.21
CA ASP A 93 -7.51 -13.63 -9.61
C ASP A 93 -8.76 -13.03 -10.26
N ALA A 94 -8.79 -13.06 -11.59
CA ALA A 94 -9.87 -12.54 -12.41
C ALA A 94 -10.30 -11.11 -12.03
N SER A 95 -11.31 -10.96 -11.18
CA SER A 95 -11.88 -9.67 -10.76
C SER A 95 -11.47 -9.24 -9.35
N GLN A 96 -10.58 -9.99 -8.70
CA GLN A 96 -10.12 -9.71 -7.34
C GLN A 96 -8.61 -9.64 -7.25
N VAL A 97 -8.12 -8.76 -6.38
CA VAL A 97 -6.74 -8.77 -5.90
C VAL A 97 -6.75 -9.21 -4.44
N TRP A 98 -5.95 -10.24 -4.14
CA TRP A 98 -5.64 -10.67 -2.78
C TRP A 98 -4.32 -10.02 -2.38
N TYR A 99 -4.23 -9.52 -1.16
CA TYR A 99 -3.02 -8.87 -0.66
C TYR A 99 -2.78 -9.21 0.80
N ASP A 100 -1.52 -9.22 1.20
CA ASP A 100 -1.11 -9.41 2.58
C ASP A 100 0.20 -8.70 2.90
N MET A 101 0.55 -8.70 4.19
CA MET A 101 1.85 -8.28 4.69
C MET A 101 2.46 -9.35 5.58
N SER A 102 3.76 -9.55 5.42
CA SER A 102 4.56 -10.43 6.27
C SER A 102 5.99 -9.91 6.44
N ASP A 103 6.68 -10.38 7.46
CA ASP A 103 8.11 -10.11 7.68
C ASP A 103 8.94 -11.38 7.55
N MET A 104 10.18 -11.21 7.09
CA MET A 104 11.18 -12.27 7.01
C MET A 104 12.50 -11.76 7.61
N PHE A 105 13.18 -12.61 8.37
CA PHE A 105 14.45 -12.32 9.05
C PHE A 105 14.36 -11.14 10.05
N GLY A 106 13.20 -10.97 10.68
CA GLY A 106 12.94 -9.97 11.71
C GLY A 106 12.21 -8.72 11.22
N ASP A 107 11.87 -7.85 12.16
CA ASP A 107 11.00 -6.69 11.97
C ASP A 107 11.83 -5.44 11.62
N GLY A 108 12.19 -5.26 10.37
CA GLY A 108 13.07 -4.17 9.90
C GLY A 108 12.54 -2.77 10.11
N PHE A 109 11.23 -2.65 10.32
CA PHE A 109 10.55 -1.38 10.57
C PHE A 109 9.93 -1.31 11.98
N ALA A 110 10.44 -2.09 12.92
CA ALA A 110 9.98 -2.05 14.31
C ALA A 110 9.97 -0.63 14.87
N GLY A 111 8.87 -0.27 15.55
CA GLY A 111 8.64 1.07 16.10
C GLY A 111 8.06 2.07 15.11
N ARG A 112 7.81 1.70 13.85
CA ARG A 112 7.24 2.55 12.78
C ARG A 112 5.89 1.99 12.35
N THR A 113 4.91 2.84 12.11
CA THR A 113 3.59 2.38 11.63
C THR A 113 3.65 2.06 10.14
N LEU A 114 3.21 0.87 9.77
CA LEU A 114 3.01 0.43 8.39
C LEU A 114 1.51 0.25 8.15
N LYS A 115 1.04 0.69 6.99
CA LYS A 115 -0.38 0.56 6.65
C LYS A 115 -0.58 0.22 5.18
N VAL A 116 -1.37 -0.82 4.91
CA VAL A 116 -1.91 -1.10 3.58
C VAL A 116 -3.33 -0.57 3.51
N THR A 117 -3.60 0.28 2.52
CA THR A 117 -4.90 0.92 2.34
C THR A 117 -5.35 0.78 0.89
N PRO A 118 -6.46 0.10 0.62
CA PRO A 118 -7.10 0.12 -0.69
C PRO A 118 -7.74 1.48 -0.99
N THR A 119 -7.82 1.87 -2.27
CA THR A 119 -8.56 3.06 -2.70
C THR A 119 -10.08 2.87 -2.59
N ASP A 120 -10.56 1.63 -2.69
CA ASP A 120 -11.94 1.29 -2.34
C ASP A 120 -12.07 1.17 -0.81
N LEU A 121 -12.76 2.12 -0.20
CA LEU A 121 -12.95 2.21 1.25
C LEU A 121 -13.83 1.09 1.83
N THR A 122 -14.47 0.28 1.00
CA THR A 122 -15.23 -0.90 1.45
C THR A 122 -14.32 -2.10 1.69
N CYS A 123 -13.09 -2.08 1.17
CA CYS A 123 -12.09 -3.11 1.36
C CYS A 123 -11.31 -2.93 2.67
N GLU A 124 -10.88 -4.03 3.25
CA GLU A 124 -10.18 -4.01 4.53
C GLU A 124 -8.73 -3.54 4.41
N SER A 125 -8.32 -2.64 5.30
CA SER A 125 -6.92 -2.21 5.46
C SER A 125 -6.15 -3.18 6.36
N ILE A 126 -4.80 -3.20 6.21
CA ILE A 126 -3.89 -3.87 7.15
C ILE A 126 -3.10 -2.78 7.88
N THR A 127 -2.98 -2.87 9.20
CA THR A 127 -2.22 -1.88 9.98
C THR A 127 -1.29 -2.57 10.96
N TRP A 128 0.00 -2.28 10.87
CA TRP A 128 1.02 -2.67 11.83
C TRP A 128 1.49 -1.44 12.62
N GLY A 129 0.79 -1.11 13.70
CA GLY A 129 1.01 0.13 14.46
C GLY A 129 2.41 0.25 15.06
N SER A 130 3.09 -0.89 15.29
CA SER A 130 4.46 -0.94 15.83
C SER A 130 5.48 -1.45 14.81
N GLY A 131 5.12 -1.54 13.53
CA GLY A 131 5.98 -2.09 12.47
C GLY A 131 6.28 -3.59 12.63
N LYS A 132 5.40 -4.29 13.35
CA LYS A 132 5.46 -5.74 13.58
C LYS A 132 4.14 -6.37 13.19
N PRO A 133 4.16 -7.59 12.60
CA PRO A 133 2.94 -8.29 12.26
C PRO A 133 2.10 -8.58 13.52
N PRO A 134 0.82 -8.21 13.53
CA PRO A 134 -0.10 -8.67 14.57
C PRO A 134 -0.37 -10.17 14.42
N ALA A 135 -0.90 -10.79 15.49
CA ALA A 135 -1.28 -12.19 15.44
C ALA A 135 -2.42 -12.45 14.43
N GLY A 136 -2.38 -13.61 13.80
CA GLY A 136 -3.39 -14.07 12.85
C GLY A 136 -3.08 -13.75 11.39
N SER A 137 -3.97 -14.21 10.49
CA SER A 137 -3.83 -13.97 9.05
C SER A 137 -4.00 -12.50 8.70
N GLN A 138 -3.11 -12.00 7.86
CA GLN A 138 -3.15 -10.63 7.35
C GLN A 138 -3.77 -10.56 5.94
N VAL A 139 -4.16 -11.70 5.37
CA VAL A 139 -4.70 -11.77 4.00
C VAL A 139 -6.03 -11.02 3.91
N LYS A 140 -6.13 -10.13 2.93
CA LYS A 140 -7.32 -9.35 2.57
C LYS A 140 -7.56 -9.45 1.07
N SER A 141 -8.73 -8.98 0.60
CA SER A 141 -9.04 -8.89 -0.83
C SER A 141 -9.83 -7.63 -1.15
N CYS A 142 -9.74 -7.22 -2.40
CA CYS A 142 -10.47 -6.08 -2.97
C CYS A 142 -10.83 -6.36 -4.43
N GLY A 143 -11.66 -5.52 -5.04
CA GLY A 143 -11.83 -5.52 -6.48
C GLY A 143 -10.51 -5.23 -7.21
N ALA A 144 -10.27 -5.92 -8.33
CA ALA A 144 -9.01 -5.82 -9.07
C ALA A 144 -8.74 -4.43 -9.66
N GLU A 145 -9.75 -3.58 -9.73
CA GLU A 145 -9.67 -2.19 -10.19
C GLU A 145 -9.19 -1.20 -9.13
N ALA A 146 -9.25 -1.58 -7.84
CA ALA A 146 -8.81 -0.73 -6.75
C ALA A 146 -7.29 -0.75 -6.63
N ASP A 147 -6.66 0.42 -6.49
CA ASP A 147 -5.27 0.46 -6.08
C ASP A 147 -5.14 0.03 -4.61
N VAL A 148 -4.03 -0.62 -4.28
CA VAL A 148 -3.69 -1.00 -2.89
C VAL A 148 -2.32 -0.43 -2.57
N GLU A 149 -2.27 0.44 -1.56
CA GLU A 149 -1.07 1.17 -1.19
C GLU A 149 -0.53 0.74 0.17
N LEU A 150 0.72 0.29 0.21
CA LEU A 150 1.51 0.17 1.44
C LEU A 150 2.26 1.48 1.70
N THR A 151 2.01 2.09 2.86
CA THR A 151 2.74 3.27 3.31
C THR A 151 3.57 2.96 4.55
N PHE A 152 4.85 3.30 4.49
CA PHE A 152 5.79 3.21 5.61
C PHE A 152 5.79 4.50 6.42
N CYS A 153 5.90 4.39 7.76
CA CYS A 153 5.98 5.51 8.70
C CYS A 153 4.74 6.41 8.70
N THR A 154 3.55 5.84 8.47
CA THR A 154 2.29 6.60 8.57
C THR A 154 2.11 7.15 9.99
N GLY A 155 1.67 8.40 10.10
CA GLY A 155 1.40 9.00 11.40
C GLY A 155 2.66 9.33 12.21
N HIS A 156 3.84 9.32 11.60
CA HIS A 156 5.01 9.95 12.19
C HIS A 156 4.76 11.46 12.19
N TRP A 157 4.17 11.95 13.27
CA TRP A 157 4.23 13.35 13.60
C TRP A 157 5.70 13.67 13.83
N ASN A 158 6.39 14.18 12.80
CA ASN A 158 7.48 15.08 13.06
C ASN A 158 6.84 16.19 13.86
N ALA A 159 6.99 16.18 15.19
CA ALA A 159 6.70 17.36 15.97
C ALA A 159 7.54 18.47 15.32
N PRO A 160 6.94 19.40 14.56
CA PRO A 160 7.72 20.55 14.15
C PRO A 160 8.14 21.20 15.45
N ASN A 161 9.31 21.81 15.47
CA ASN A 161 9.65 22.86 16.42
C ASN A 161 8.70 24.07 16.24
N ASP A 162 7.47 23.83 15.88
CA ASP A 162 6.41 24.80 15.74
C ASP A 162 5.61 24.83 17.05
N THR A 163 6.04 25.75 17.93
CA THR A 163 5.36 26.19 19.15
C THR A 163 3.94 26.74 18.90
N ARG A 164 3.30 26.39 17.78
CA ARG A 164 1.94 26.82 17.40
C ARG A 164 0.95 25.67 17.24
N ILE A 165 1.00 24.70 18.17
CA ILE A 165 -0.20 23.87 18.35
C ILE A 165 -1.14 24.70 19.20
N CYS A 166 -2.14 25.29 18.56
CA CYS A 166 -3.27 25.92 19.22
C CYS A 166 -3.97 24.86 20.09
N CYS A 167 -3.65 24.82 21.38
CA CYS A 167 -4.53 24.22 22.36
C CYS A 167 -5.84 25.02 22.34
N THR A 168 -6.94 24.40 21.92
CA THR A 168 -8.27 25.03 21.95
C THR A 168 -8.77 25.30 23.37
N HIS A 169 -8.00 24.96 24.40
CA HIS A 169 -8.24 25.32 25.82
C HIS A 169 -6.92 25.44 26.55
N CYS A 170 -6.38 26.65 26.63
CA CYS A 170 -5.35 27.03 27.60
C CYS A 170 -6.01 27.71 28.79
N ILE A 171 -6.03 27.06 29.94
CA ILE A 171 -6.34 27.70 31.21
C ILE A 171 -5.03 27.80 32.01
N GLY A 172 -4.45 29.01 32.03
CA GLY A 172 -3.30 29.35 32.90
C GLY A 172 -1.93 28.89 32.36
N SER A 173 -0.93 29.69 32.70
CA SER A 173 0.46 29.51 32.28
C SER A 173 1.03 28.11 32.63
N HIS A 174 1.52 27.41 31.57
CA HIS A 174 2.48 26.31 31.62
C HIS A 174 2.05 24.88 31.99
N HIS A 175 0.83 24.41 31.66
CA HIS A 175 0.63 22.95 31.68
C HIS A 175 -0.36 22.52 30.60
N CYS A 176 0.09 21.68 29.64
CA CYS A 176 -0.78 20.97 28.72
C CYS A 176 -1.14 19.62 29.34
N VAL A 177 -2.44 19.35 29.50
CA VAL A 177 -2.94 18.03 29.95
C VAL A 177 -3.47 17.32 28.75
N ALA A 178 -2.98 16.08 28.48
CA ALA A 178 -3.55 15.19 27.49
C ALA A 178 -4.94 14.75 27.96
N ALA A 179 -5.92 14.83 27.06
CA ALA A 179 -7.26 14.30 27.32
C ALA A 179 -7.26 12.76 27.26
N PRO A 180 -8.16 12.09 28.02
CA PRO A 180 -8.24 10.64 28.13
C PRO A 180 -8.66 9.94 26.84
#